data_52ea1144105f535015f8cac53cf25fc5
#
_entry.id   52ea1144105f535015f8cac53cf25fc5
#
_cell.length_a   1.000
_cell.length_b   1.000
_cell.length_c   1.000
_cell.angle_alpha   90.00
_cell.angle_beta   90.00
_cell.angle_gamma   90.00
#
_symmetry.space_group_name_H-M   'P 1'
#
loop_
_entity.id
_entity.type
_entity.pdbx_description
1 polymer ?
#
loop_
_entity_poly.entity_id
_entity_poly.type
_entity_poly.pdbx_seq_one_letter_code
_entity_poly.pdbx_strand_id
1 'polypeptide(L)'
;MADINVKIIHPTNNSDIDIGLPENIVLRDVFSQLIDANFLSAGQPYTGVLKPSGARKESVPLDNDKTIAENGVGNNDTIQIWIDYTYW
;
A
#
# COMPACT_ATOMS: atom_id res chain seq x y z
N MET A 1 10.16 8.27 -15.92
CA MET A 1 9.95 7.26 -14.88
C MET A 1 8.54 6.71 -14.99
N ALA A 2 8.41 5.42 -14.85
CA ALA A 2 7.12 4.78 -15.00
C ALA A 2 6.33 4.88 -13.69
N ASP A 3 5.03 5.10 -13.81
CA ASP A 3 4.14 4.97 -12.69
C ASP A 3 3.60 3.54 -12.63
N ILE A 4 3.39 3.06 -11.41
CA ILE A 4 2.80 1.77 -11.16
C ILE A 4 1.35 2.01 -10.73
N ASN A 5 0.42 1.40 -11.45
CA ASN A 5 -1.01 1.49 -11.12
C ASN A 5 -1.39 0.38 -10.15
N VAL A 6 -1.91 0.76 -9.01
CA VAL A 6 -2.27 -0.19 -7.95
C VAL A 6 -3.66 0.10 -7.41
N LYS A 7 -4.28 -0.94 -6.87
CA LYS A 7 -5.50 -0.80 -6.08
C LYS A 7 -5.13 -0.81 -4.61
N ILE A 8 -5.63 0.16 -3.86
CA ILE A 8 -5.39 0.26 -2.42
C ILE A 8 -6.71 -0.01 -1.70
N ILE A 9 -6.68 -0.96 -0.75
CA ILE A 9 -7.87 -1.32 0.02
C ILE A 9 -7.75 -0.71 1.42
N HIS A 10 -8.79 -0.01 1.85
CA HIS A 10 -8.87 0.64 3.15
C HIS A 10 -8.86 -0.41 4.27
N PRO A 11 -8.24 -0.12 5.43
CA PRO A 11 -8.12 -1.11 6.50
C PRO A 11 -9.42 -1.45 7.24
N THR A 12 -10.43 -0.57 7.23
CA THR A 12 -11.60 -0.77 8.08
C THR A 12 -12.94 -0.74 7.35
N ASN A 13 -13.07 -0.02 6.25
CA ASN A 13 -14.38 0.19 5.63
C ASN A 13 -14.57 -0.50 4.27
N ASN A 14 -13.62 -1.34 3.87
CA ASN A 14 -13.65 -2.06 2.59
C ASN A 14 -13.69 -1.17 1.33
N SER A 15 -13.48 0.12 1.48
CA SER A 15 -13.33 0.99 0.33
C SER A 15 -12.03 0.71 -0.39
N ASP A 16 -12.00 0.91 -1.70
CA ASP A 16 -10.76 0.82 -2.45
C ASP A 16 -10.63 2.01 -3.41
N ILE A 17 -9.40 2.27 -3.81
CA ILE A 17 -9.10 3.27 -4.83
C ILE A 17 -8.05 2.72 -5.78
N ASP A 18 -8.10 3.16 -7.03
CA ASP A 18 -7.05 2.90 -7.99
C ASP A 18 -6.19 4.14 -8.11
N ILE A 19 -4.88 4.00 -7.98
CA ILE A 19 -3.95 5.12 -7.95
C ILE A 19 -2.68 4.78 -8.70
N GLY A 20 -2.12 5.76 -9.41
CA GLY A 20 -0.80 5.66 -10.02
C GLY A 20 0.25 6.21 -9.08
N LEU A 21 1.30 5.46 -8.85
CA LEU A 21 2.38 5.83 -7.94
C LEU A 21 3.72 5.74 -8.66
N PRO A 22 4.66 6.67 -8.42
CA PRO A 22 6.03 6.50 -8.91
C PRO A 22 6.64 5.23 -8.34
N GLU A 23 7.35 4.47 -9.15
CA GLU A 23 7.92 3.19 -8.70
C GLU A 23 8.93 3.35 -7.57
N ASN A 24 9.52 4.52 -7.44
CA ASN A 24 10.54 4.80 -6.42
C ASN A 24 9.98 5.49 -5.17
N ILE A 25 8.67 5.60 -5.03
CA ILE A 25 8.10 6.15 -3.81
C ILE A 25 8.23 5.13 -2.67
N VAL A 26 8.64 5.61 -1.49
CA VAL A 26 8.71 4.77 -0.30
C VAL A 26 7.30 4.52 0.23
N LEU A 27 7.03 3.30 0.69
CA LEU A 27 5.68 2.93 1.13
C LEU A 27 5.15 3.85 2.22
N ARG A 28 6.00 4.27 3.15
CA ARG A 28 5.61 5.23 4.18
C ARG A 28 5.04 6.52 3.57
N ASP A 29 5.63 6.98 2.47
CA ASP A 29 5.18 8.20 1.79
C ASP A 29 3.85 7.97 1.07
N VAL A 30 3.57 6.75 0.63
CA VAL A 30 2.26 6.40 0.07
C VAL A 30 1.18 6.60 1.13
N PHE A 31 1.42 6.13 2.35
CA PHE A 31 0.46 6.34 3.45
C PHE A 31 0.25 7.83 3.71
N SER A 32 1.31 8.63 3.70
CA SER A 32 1.19 10.08 3.89
C SER A 32 0.32 10.73 2.82
N GLN A 33 0.47 10.33 1.57
CA GLN A 33 -0.35 10.85 0.49
C GLN A 33 -1.82 10.45 0.65
N LEU A 34 -2.07 9.23 1.11
CA LEU A 34 -3.44 8.75 1.34
C LEU A 34 -4.09 9.48 2.51
N ILE A 35 -3.33 9.86 3.53
CA ILE A 35 -3.82 10.67 4.63
C ILE A 35 -4.17 12.09 4.11
N ASP A 36 -3.29 12.68 3.31
CA ASP A 36 -3.54 14.00 2.73
C ASP A 36 -4.77 14.01 1.82
N ALA A 37 -5.06 12.91 1.17
CA ALA A 37 -6.24 12.76 0.32
C ALA A 37 -7.51 12.39 1.08
N ASN A 38 -7.44 12.30 2.41
CA ASN A 38 -8.55 11.91 3.29
C ASN A 38 -9.02 10.46 3.09
N PHE A 39 -8.22 9.62 2.45
CA PHE A 39 -8.52 8.20 2.35
C PHE A 39 -8.20 7.47 3.64
N LEU A 40 -7.12 7.87 4.33
CA LEU A 40 -6.71 7.33 5.63
C LEU A 40 -6.77 8.42 6.68
N SER A 41 -6.97 8.02 7.93
CA SER A 41 -6.93 8.93 9.08
C SER A 41 -5.49 9.08 9.58
N ALA A 42 -5.13 10.30 9.99
CA ALA A 42 -3.83 10.54 10.59
C ALA A 42 -3.74 9.90 11.99
N GLY A 43 -2.52 9.63 12.44
CA GLY A 43 -2.27 9.18 13.80
C GLY A 43 -2.34 7.68 14.02
N GLN A 44 -2.45 6.88 12.96
CA GLN A 44 -2.49 5.43 13.06
C GLN A 44 -1.21 4.81 12.50
N PRO A 45 -0.71 3.72 13.09
CA PRO A 45 0.44 3.00 12.56
C PRO A 45 -0.03 2.06 11.43
N TYR A 46 0.15 2.47 10.19
CA TYR A 46 -0.28 1.67 9.04
C TYR A 46 0.80 0.72 8.58
N THR A 47 0.38 -0.42 8.06
CA THR A 47 1.22 -1.37 7.37
C THR A 47 0.49 -1.84 6.10
N GLY A 48 1.22 -2.45 5.18
CA GLY A 48 0.64 -2.90 3.93
C GLY A 48 0.99 -4.35 3.64
N VAL A 49 0.09 -5.01 2.91
CA VAL A 49 0.28 -6.38 2.46
C VAL A 49 -0.04 -6.42 0.97
N LEU A 50 0.86 -7.01 0.20
CA LEU A 50 0.66 -7.22 -1.22
C LEU A 50 -0.19 -8.47 -1.41
N LYS A 51 -1.34 -8.31 -2.03
CA LYS A 51 -2.30 -9.40 -2.22
C LYS A 51 -1.84 -10.37 -3.28
N PRO A 52 -2.26 -11.65 -3.22
CA PRO A 52 -1.96 -12.61 -4.28
C PRO A 52 -2.45 -12.14 -5.63
N SER A 53 -1.64 -12.36 -6.67
CA SER A 53 -1.97 -11.97 -8.04
C SER A 53 -1.10 -12.77 -9.00
N GLY A 54 -1.70 -13.33 -10.04
CA GLY A 54 -0.96 -14.08 -11.06
C GLY A 54 -0.15 -15.22 -10.46
N ALA A 55 1.17 -15.18 -10.64
CA ALA A 55 2.07 -16.20 -10.12
C ALA A 55 2.25 -16.16 -8.60
N ARG A 56 1.94 -15.03 -7.97
CA ARG A 56 2.04 -14.89 -6.52
C ARG A 56 0.82 -15.53 -5.87
N LYS A 57 1.03 -16.56 -5.08
CA LYS A 57 -0.05 -17.33 -4.47
C LYS A 57 -0.34 -16.94 -3.03
N GLU A 58 0.54 -16.19 -2.40
CA GLU A 58 0.40 -15.79 -1.00
C GLU A 58 0.55 -14.29 -0.85
N SER A 59 -0.08 -13.75 0.20
CA SER A 59 0.10 -12.36 0.57
C SER A 59 1.54 -12.13 1.05
N VAL A 60 2.10 -10.99 0.70
CA VAL A 60 3.49 -10.64 1.08
C VAL A 60 3.45 -9.38 1.92
N PRO A 61 3.92 -9.42 3.17
CA PRO A 61 4.03 -8.20 3.98
C PRO A 61 5.02 -7.23 3.33
N LEU A 62 4.67 -5.96 3.35
CA LEU A 62 5.48 -4.93 2.72
C LEU A 62 6.32 -4.20 3.77
N ASP A 63 7.49 -3.73 3.34
CA ASP A 63 8.40 -2.96 4.20
C ASP A 63 8.12 -1.47 3.99
N ASN A 64 7.74 -0.78 5.07
CA ASN A 64 7.40 0.64 5.02
C ASN A 64 8.58 1.53 4.66
N ASP A 65 9.80 1.05 4.86
CA ASP A 65 11.02 1.82 4.61
C ASP A 65 11.61 1.60 3.22
N LYS A 66 10.99 0.77 2.41
CA LYS A 66 11.42 0.50 1.04
C LYS A 66 10.46 1.09 0.05
N THR A 67 10.94 1.31 -1.18
CA THR A 67 10.09 1.77 -2.27
C THR A 67 9.10 0.67 -2.66
N ILE A 68 8.05 1.06 -3.39
CA ILE A 68 7.09 0.06 -3.86
C ILE A 68 7.75 -0.90 -4.86
N ALA A 69 8.67 -0.43 -5.68
CA ALA A 69 9.42 -1.31 -6.59
C ALA A 69 10.30 -2.31 -5.80
N GLU A 70 10.99 -1.83 -4.77
CA GLU A 70 11.79 -2.70 -3.91
C GLU A 70 10.96 -3.73 -3.17
N ASN A 71 9.70 -3.42 -2.91
CA ASN A 71 8.74 -4.33 -2.28
C ASN A 71 8.15 -5.35 -3.27
N GLY A 72 8.48 -5.24 -4.54
CA GLY A 72 7.97 -6.17 -5.55
C GLY A 72 6.60 -5.81 -6.09
N VAL A 73 6.13 -4.60 -5.86
CA VAL A 73 4.82 -4.15 -6.34
C VAL A 73 4.91 -3.83 -7.83
N GLY A 74 3.99 -4.33 -8.61
CA GLY A 74 3.91 -4.08 -10.05
C GLY A 74 2.55 -3.54 -10.46
N ASN A 75 2.39 -3.27 -11.77
CA ASN A 75 1.13 -2.78 -12.32
C ASN A 75 0.00 -3.76 -12.03
N ASN A 76 -1.16 -3.22 -11.69
CA ASN A 76 -2.39 -3.96 -11.41
C ASN A 76 -2.34 -4.80 -10.13
N ASP A 77 -1.31 -4.61 -9.31
CA ASP A 77 -1.27 -5.23 -7.99
C ASP A 77 -2.24 -4.55 -7.03
N THR A 78 -2.63 -5.27 -6.00
CA THR A 78 -3.52 -4.78 -4.95
C THR A 78 -2.77 -4.78 -3.63
N ILE A 79 -2.82 -3.64 -2.94
CA ILE A 79 -2.23 -3.48 -1.61
C ILE A 79 -3.36 -3.35 -0.61
N GLN A 80 -3.40 -4.26 0.37
CA GLN A 80 -4.31 -4.14 1.51
C GLN A 80 -3.60 -3.39 2.62
N ILE A 81 -4.18 -2.30 3.10
CA ILE A 81 -3.65 -1.55 4.23
C ILE A 81 -4.26 -2.11 5.51
N TRP A 82 -3.45 -2.26 6.54
CA TRP A 82 -3.88 -2.66 7.88
C TRP A 82 -3.41 -1.64 8.90
N ILE A 83 -4.12 -1.54 10.01
CA ILE A 83 -3.63 -0.80 11.17
C ILE A 83 -2.83 -1.80 12.01
N ASP A 84 -1.59 -1.44 12.33
CA ASP A 84 -0.69 -2.31 13.06
C ASP A 84 -0.90 -2.13 14.58
N TYR A 85 -1.77 -2.95 15.14
CA TYR A 85 -2.10 -2.86 16.56
C TYR A 85 -1.00 -3.36 17.49
N THR A 86 0.07 -3.94 16.94
CA THR A 86 1.18 -4.42 17.78
C THR A 86 1.98 -3.28 18.41
N TYR A 87 1.79 -2.04 17.95
CA TYR A 87 2.42 -0.85 18.53
C TYR A 87 1.71 -0.33 19.79
N TRP A 88 0.61 -0.92 20.18
CA TRP A 88 -0.19 -0.47 21.33
C TRP A 88 0.23 -1.14 22.62
#